data_cbc20218d3524ae10e6aa48c042e0ab5
#
_entry.id   cbc20218d3524ae10e6aa48c042e0ab5
#
_cell.length_a   1.000
_cell.length_b   1.000
_cell.length_c   1.000
_cell.angle_alpha   90.00
_cell.angle_beta   90.00
_cell.angle_gamma   90.00
#
_symmetry.space_group_name_H-M   'P 1'
#
loop_
_entity.id
_entity.type
_entity.pdbx_description
1 polymer ?
#
loop_
_entity_poly.entity_id
_entity_poly.type
_entity_poly.pdbx_seq_one_letter_code
_entity_poly.pdbx_strand_id
1 'polypeptide(L)'
;MNDVIKDEYYDTIATGYEELHREEQEKKLSLIKKHLQVKASDLLLDVGCGTGITSPFNCRVIGIDPAMKLLERNSLLLKVQGEAEHLPFKDNTFDVVISVTAIQNFHDIEKGLQEIKRVGKGKYVLTFLKKSAKRETIVRFIKEIFTIEKEMEEEKDILFFCR
;
A
#
# COMPACT_ATOMS: atom_id res chain seq x y z
N MET A 1 10.20 5.65 -40.11
CA MET A 1 9.25 4.52 -40.06
C MET A 1 9.50 3.55 -38.89
N ASN A 2 10.69 3.54 -38.28
CA ASN A 2 11.00 2.61 -37.18
C ASN A 2 10.64 3.12 -35.75
N ASP A 3 10.39 4.41 -35.56
CA ASP A 3 10.14 4.96 -34.23
C ASP A 3 8.68 4.83 -33.80
N VAL A 4 7.74 4.94 -34.74
CA VAL A 4 6.29 4.80 -34.46
C VAL A 4 5.94 3.36 -34.04
N ILE A 5 6.57 2.37 -34.67
CA ILE A 5 6.34 0.94 -34.35
C ILE A 5 6.90 0.57 -32.97
N LYS A 6 7.99 1.23 -32.55
CA LYS A 6 8.55 1.03 -31.21
C LYS A 6 7.64 1.60 -30.11
N ASP A 7 7.09 2.78 -30.32
CA ASP A 7 6.21 3.43 -29.35
C ASP A 7 4.90 2.65 -29.16
N GLU A 8 4.26 2.19 -30.25
CA GLU A 8 3.06 1.33 -30.15
C GLU A 8 3.34 -0.01 -29.45
N TYR A 9 4.52 -0.61 -29.69
CA TYR A 9 4.91 -1.87 -29.04
C TYR A 9 5.14 -1.69 -27.54
N TYR A 10 5.81 -0.62 -27.13
CA TYR A 10 6.03 -0.29 -25.71
C TYR A 10 4.74 0.11 -25.00
N ASP A 11 3.85 0.83 -25.67
CA ASP A 11 2.54 1.18 -25.12
C ASP A 11 1.67 -0.05 -24.93
N THR A 12 1.71 -1.01 -25.84
CA THR A 12 0.98 -2.29 -25.72
C THR A 12 1.51 -3.14 -24.57
N ILE A 13 2.84 -3.20 -24.39
CA ILE A 13 3.48 -3.92 -23.27
C ILE A 13 3.17 -3.22 -21.95
N ALA A 14 3.26 -1.89 -21.90
CA ALA A 14 2.94 -1.10 -20.70
C ALA A 14 1.49 -1.30 -20.28
N THR A 15 0.54 -1.32 -21.21
CA THR A 15 -0.89 -1.56 -20.95
C THR A 15 -1.12 -2.97 -20.40
N GLY A 16 -0.52 -3.99 -20.99
CA GLY A 16 -0.61 -5.36 -20.50
C GLY A 16 0.02 -5.55 -19.13
N TYR A 17 1.13 -4.88 -18.85
CA TYR A 17 1.77 -4.87 -17.54
C TYR A 17 0.91 -4.18 -16.48
N GLU A 18 0.30 -3.05 -16.81
CA GLU A 18 -0.61 -2.32 -15.92
C GLU A 18 -1.86 -3.15 -15.59
N GLU A 19 -2.43 -3.84 -16.56
CA GLU A 19 -3.60 -4.71 -16.37
C GLU A 19 -3.27 -5.90 -15.47
N LEU A 20 -2.17 -6.60 -15.72
CA LEU A 20 -1.70 -7.70 -14.87
C LEU A 20 -1.42 -7.23 -13.45
N HIS A 21 -0.79 -6.09 -13.28
CA HIS A 21 -0.50 -5.49 -11.97
C HIS A 21 -1.80 -5.14 -11.23
N ARG A 22 -2.81 -4.61 -11.93
CA ARG A 22 -4.14 -4.33 -11.37
C ARG A 22 -4.80 -5.61 -10.85
N GLU A 23 -4.85 -6.69 -11.65
CA GLU A 23 -5.44 -7.97 -11.25
C GLU A 23 -4.76 -8.54 -10.00
N GLU A 24 -3.44 -8.49 -9.93
CA GLU A 24 -2.67 -8.92 -8.76
C GLU A 24 -3.03 -8.12 -7.51
N GLN A 25 -3.16 -6.80 -7.63
CA GLN A 25 -3.54 -5.94 -6.51
C GLN A 25 -4.99 -6.17 -6.08
N GLU A 26 -5.92 -6.37 -7.02
CA GLU A 26 -7.33 -6.67 -6.72
C GLU A 26 -7.48 -7.99 -5.96
N LYS A 27 -6.75 -9.04 -6.34
CA LYS A 27 -6.71 -10.32 -5.61
C LYS A 27 -6.22 -10.13 -4.19
N LYS A 28 -5.15 -9.37 -4.02
CA LYS A 28 -4.56 -9.07 -2.72
C LYS A 28 -5.52 -8.29 -1.82
N LEU A 29 -6.16 -7.25 -2.36
CA LEU A 29 -7.17 -6.49 -1.63
C LEU A 29 -8.39 -7.31 -1.27
N SER A 30 -8.82 -8.23 -2.14
CA SER A 30 -9.90 -9.17 -1.82
C SER A 30 -9.53 -10.09 -0.65
N LEU A 31 -8.28 -10.54 -0.59
CA LEU A 31 -7.78 -11.32 0.53
C LEU A 31 -7.72 -10.48 1.82
N ILE A 32 -7.24 -9.25 1.74
CA ILE A 32 -7.22 -8.31 2.87
C ILE A 32 -8.65 -8.10 3.40
N LYS A 33 -9.62 -7.86 2.54
CA LYS A 33 -11.02 -7.67 2.94
C LYS A 33 -11.65 -8.85 3.67
N LYS A 34 -11.23 -10.07 3.37
CA LYS A 34 -11.70 -11.26 4.09
C LYS A 34 -11.27 -11.29 5.56
N HIS A 35 -10.14 -10.67 5.86
CA HIS A 35 -9.51 -10.74 7.18
C HIS A 35 -9.51 -9.41 7.95
N LEU A 36 -9.84 -8.32 7.29
CA LEU A 36 -9.90 -6.98 7.87
C LEU A 36 -11.34 -6.49 7.92
N GLN A 37 -11.87 -6.31 9.11
CA GLN A 37 -13.17 -5.67 9.30
C GLN A 37 -13.02 -4.15 9.27
N VAL A 38 -13.66 -3.52 8.29
CA VAL A 38 -13.72 -2.06 8.14
C VAL A 38 -15.18 -1.64 8.23
N LYS A 39 -15.48 -0.65 9.07
CA LYS A 39 -16.81 -0.07 9.21
C LYS A 39 -16.97 1.11 8.25
N ALA A 40 -18.19 1.41 7.83
CA ALA A 40 -18.47 2.57 6.99
C ALA A 40 -18.07 3.90 7.65
N SER A 41 -18.05 3.95 8.99
CA SER A 41 -17.62 5.11 9.77
C SER A 41 -16.10 5.23 9.94
N ASP A 42 -15.33 4.21 9.56
CA ASP A 42 -13.88 4.22 9.72
C ASP A 42 -13.22 5.22 8.76
N LEU A 43 -12.09 5.77 9.19
CA LEU A 43 -11.16 6.53 8.37
C LEU A 43 -9.94 5.65 8.10
N LEU A 44 -9.69 5.36 6.84
CA LEU A 44 -8.59 4.50 6.38
C LEU A 44 -7.51 5.34 5.69
N LEU A 45 -6.25 5.11 6.05
CA LEU A 45 -5.09 5.64 5.35
C LEU A 45 -4.44 4.53 4.51
N ASP A 46 -4.19 4.82 3.24
CA ASP A 46 -3.40 3.98 2.34
C ASP A 46 -2.03 4.64 2.09
N VAL A 47 -0.99 4.05 2.67
CA VAL A 47 0.39 4.54 2.58
C VAL A 47 1.11 3.86 1.41
N GLY A 48 1.55 4.65 0.44
CA GLY A 48 2.06 4.17 -0.84
C GLY A 48 0.91 3.77 -1.77
N CYS A 49 -0.11 4.61 -1.86
CA CYS A 49 -1.35 4.30 -2.56
C CYS A 49 -1.22 4.22 -4.09
N GLY A 50 -0.16 4.77 -4.67
CA GLY A 50 0.09 4.73 -6.10
C GLY A 50 -1.09 5.21 -6.93
N THR A 51 -1.56 4.39 -7.85
CA THR A 51 -2.72 4.66 -8.73
C THR A 51 -4.07 4.39 -8.08
N GLY A 52 -4.11 3.95 -6.82
CA GLY A 52 -5.32 3.87 -6.02
C GLY A 52 -6.24 2.70 -6.30
N ILE A 53 -5.78 1.50 -6.01
CA ILE A 53 -6.62 0.28 -6.10
C ILE A 53 -7.41 0.05 -4.79
N THR A 54 -7.40 1.00 -3.88
CA THR A 54 -8.05 0.93 -2.57
C THR A 54 -9.56 1.21 -2.56
N SER A 55 -10.16 1.37 -3.73
CA SER A 55 -11.60 1.60 -3.88
C SER A 55 -12.55 0.52 -3.31
N PRO A 56 -12.12 -0.72 -2.96
CA PRO A 56 -13.05 -1.72 -2.46
C PRO A 56 -13.45 -1.56 -1.00
N PHE A 57 -12.89 -0.63 -0.24
CA PHE A 57 -13.30 -0.39 1.14
C PHE A 57 -14.48 0.58 1.21
N ASN A 58 -15.56 0.15 1.84
CA ASN A 58 -16.76 0.97 2.02
C ASN A 58 -16.62 1.91 3.22
N CYS A 59 -15.60 2.78 3.18
CA CYS A 59 -15.32 3.80 4.18
C CYS A 59 -14.62 5.00 3.53
N ARG A 60 -14.32 6.02 4.31
CA ARG A 60 -13.49 7.15 3.84
C ARG A 60 -12.04 6.72 3.75
N VAL A 61 -11.44 6.89 2.57
CA VAL A 61 -10.04 6.55 2.29
C VAL A 61 -9.26 7.80 1.95
N ILE A 62 -8.10 7.97 2.60
CA ILE A 62 -7.08 8.95 2.23
C ILE A 62 -5.87 8.18 1.72
N GLY A 63 -5.37 8.55 0.55
CA GLY A 63 -4.13 7.99 -0.02
C GLY A 63 -2.96 8.95 0.12
N ILE A 64 -1.77 8.42 0.36
CA ILE A 64 -0.51 9.17 0.32
C ILE A 64 0.53 8.40 -0.50
N ASP A 65 1.21 9.11 -1.40
CA ASP A 65 2.27 8.55 -2.24
C ASP A 65 3.28 9.64 -2.62
N PRO A 66 4.59 9.35 -2.68
CA PRO A 66 5.57 10.34 -3.11
C PRO A 66 5.52 10.63 -4.61
N ALA A 67 4.97 9.73 -5.42
CA ALA A 67 4.96 9.83 -6.88
C ALA A 67 3.74 10.60 -7.40
N MET A 68 3.90 11.88 -7.70
CA MET A 68 2.83 12.73 -8.22
C MET A 68 2.19 12.16 -9.48
N LYS A 69 2.96 11.59 -10.40
CA LYS A 69 2.43 10.98 -11.63
C LYS A 69 1.48 9.81 -11.37
N LEU A 70 1.71 9.04 -10.31
CA LEU A 70 0.79 7.98 -9.89
C LEU A 70 -0.47 8.56 -9.26
N LEU A 71 -0.33 9.61 -8.44
CA LEU A 71 -1.46 10.29 -7.81
C LEU A 71 -2.38 10.96 -8.82
N GLU A 72 -1.86 11.50 -9.91
CA GLU A 72 -2.65 12.08 -11.01
C GLU A 72 -3.59 11.04 -11.63
N ARG A 73 -3.19 9.77 -11.66
CA ARG A 73 -3.97 8.63 -12.16
C ARG A 73 -4.83 7.96 -11.08
N ASN A 74 -4.72 8.40 -9.85
CA ASN A 74 -5.43 7.85 -8.71
C ASN A 74 -6.84 8.43 -8.59
N SER A 75 -7.85 7.57 -8.54
CA SER A 75 -9.26 7.95 -8.47
C SER A 75 -9.75 8.32 -7.06
N LEU A 76 -8.93 8.22 -6.03
CA LEU A 76 -9.30 8.64 -4.69
C LEU A 76 -9.59 10.14 -4.65
N LEU A 77 -10.67 10.51 -3.97
CA LEU A 77 -11.05 11.92 -3.77
C LEU A 77 -10.07 12.66 -2.84
N LEU A 78 -9.55 11.95 -1.85
CA LEU A 78 -8.60 12.49 -0.88
C LEU A 78 -7.25 11.80 -1.06
N LYS A 79 -6.30 12.53 -1.58
CA LYS A 79 -4.95 12.06 -1.82
C LYS A 79 -3.93 13.17 -1.57
N VAL A 80 -2.78 12.79 -1.03
CA VAL A 80 -1.71 13.69 -0.62
C VAL A 80 -0.40 13.20 -1.21
N GLN A 81 0.42 14.11 -1.72
CA GLN A 81 1.80 13.78 -2.05
C GLN A 81 2.63 13.84 -0.79
N GLY A 82 3.35 12.76 -0.47
CA GLY A 82 4.22 12.69 0.68
C GLY A 82 4.85 11.32 0.85
N GLU A 83 5.81 11.26 1.75
CA GLU A 83 6.59 10.06 2.05
C GLU A 83 6.09 9.38 3.33
N ALA A 84 6.23 8.05 3.38
CA ALA A 84 5.85 7.27 4.56
C ALA A 84 6.63 7.67 5.82
N GLU A 85 7.86 8.12 5.65
CA GLU A 85 8.77 8.52 6.72
C GLU A 85 8.37 9.83 7.43
N HIS A 86 7.47 10.60 6.83
CA HIS A 86 7.00 11.90 7.34
C HIS A 86 5.52 12.11 7.03
N LEU A 87 4.65 11.34 7.68
CA LEU A 87 3.22 11.42 7.45
C LEU A 87 2.64 12.73 8.03
N PRO A 88 1.97 13.56 7.20
CA PRO A 88 1.47 14.88 7.61
C PRO A 88 0.14 14.79 8.38
N PHE A 89 0.04 13.83 9.27
CA PHE A 89 -1.16 13.56 10.05
C PHE A 89 -0.82 13.51 11.53
N LYS A 90 -1.80 13.83 12.37
CA LYS A 90 -1.68 13.74 13.83
C LYS A 90 -1.65 12.27 14.28
N ASP A 91 -1.13 12.06 15.48
CA ASP A 91 -1.16 10.76 16.15
C ASP A 91 -2.59 10.24 16.27
N ASN A 92 -2.77 8.92 16.17
CA ASN A 92 -4.07 8.26 16.37
C ASN A 92 -5.23 8.88 15.55
N THR A 93 -4.97 9.19 14.29
CA THR A 93 -5.98 9.78 13.38
C THR A 93 -6.81 8.73 12.68
N PHE A 94 -6.20 7.63 12.23
CA PHE A 94 -6.82 6.65 11.35
C PHE A 94 -7.26 5.40 12.10
N ASP A 95 -8.50 4.98 11.86
CA ASP A 95 -9.04 3.73 12.43
C ASP A 95 -8.35 2.50 11.81
N VAL A 96 -7.97 2.60 10.55
CA VAL A 96 -7.25 1.58 9.79
C VAL A 96 -6.12 2.23 9.00
N VAL A 97 -4.93 1.63 9.02
CA VAL A 97 -3.82 2.02 8.14
C VAL A 97 -3.38 0.80 7.34
N ILE A 98 -3.33 0.93 6.03
CA ILE A 98 -2.81 -0.11 5.14
C ILE A 98 -1.60 0.41 4.37
N SER A 99 -0.68 -0.48 4.06
CA SER A 99 0.39 -0.26 3.09
C SER A 99 0.55 -1.53 2.28
N VAL A 100 0.19 -1.48 1.00
CA VAL A 100 0.10 -2.65 0.13
C VAL A 100 1.20 -2.62 -0.91
N THR A 101 2.13 -3.57 -0.81
CA THR A 101 3.28 -3.74 -1.72
C THR A 101 4.12 -2.46 -1.88
N ALA A 102 4.30 -1.69 -0.81
CA ALA A 102 4.99 -0.40 -0.84
C ALA A 102 6.20 -0.31 0.10
N ILE A 103 6.22 -1.07 1.19
CA ILE A 103 7.21 -0.94 2.28
C ILE A 103 8.64 -1.16 1.78
N GLN A 104 8.85 -2.07 0.83
CA GLN A 104 10.18 -2.33 0.25
C GLN A 104 10.75 -1.11 -0.48
N ASN A 105 9.93 -0.12 -0.83
CA ASN A 105 10.32 1.11 -1.52
C ASN A 105 10.59 2.28 -0.56
N PHE A 106 10.34 2.13 0.73
CA PHE A 106 10.63 3.17 1.71
C PHE A 106 12.14 3.43 1.78
N HIS A 107 12.53 4.69 1.88
CA HIS A 107 13.94 5.07 2.06
C HIS A 107 14.46 4.63 3.42
N ASP A 108 13.67 4.83 4.47
CA ASP A 108 13.90 4.37 5.83
C ASP A 108 12.69 3.55 6.29
N ILE A 109 12.84 2.23 6.25
CA ILE A 109 11.77 1.30 6.57
C ILE A 109 11.32 1.44 8.02
N GLU A 110 12.26 1.55 8.94
CA GLU A 110 11.95 1.69 10.37
C GLU A 110 11.13 2.95 10.62
N LYS A 111 11.59 4.07 10.10
CA LYS A 111 10.91 5.36 10.24
C LYS A 111 9.53 5.34 9.62
N GLY A 112 9.38 4.79 8.42
CA GLY A 112 8.08 4.66 7.75
C GLY A 112 7.09 3.82 8.55
N LEU A 113 7.52 2.68 9.09
CA LEU A 113 6.69 1.82 9.93
C LEU A 113 6.33 2.48 11.27
N GLN A 114 7.26 3.23 11.88
CA GLN A 114 6.98 4.03 13.09
C GLN A 114 5.92 5.09 12.84
N GLU A 115 5.98 5.80 11.71
CA GLU A 115 5.00 6.79 11.30
C GLU A 115 3.62 6.15 11.06
N ILE A 116 3.57 5.00 10.36
CA ILE A 116 2.34 4.22 10.18
C ILE A 116 1.73 3.88 11.54
N LYS A 117 2.55 3.40 12.48
CA LYS A 117 2.10 3.08 13.84
C LYS A 117 1.58 4.32 14.57
N ARG A 118 2.27 5.44 14.45
CA ARG A 118 1.93 6.69 15.13
C ARG A 118 0.57 7.23 14.71
N VAL A 119 0.26 7.23 13.42
CA VAL A 119 -0.98 7.83 12.89
C VAL A 119 -2.21 6.93 13.02
N GLY A 120 -2.03 5.64 13.26
CA GLY A 120 -3.12 4.67 13.39
C GLY A 120 -3.56 4.44 14.84
N LYS A 121 -4.80 3.98 15.00
CA LYS A 121 -5.43 3.70 16.30
C LYS A 121 -5.35 2.24 16.74
N GLY A 122 -4.79 1.34 15.92
CA GLY A 122 -4.59 -0.06 16.31
C GLY A 122 -5.07 -1.12 15.31
N LYS A 123 -5.36 -0.77 14.06
CA LYS A 123 -5.57 -1.73 12.97
C LYS A 123 -4.64 -1.42 11.82
N TYR A 124 -3.79 -2.37 11.49
CA TYR A 124 -2.79 -2.20 10.44
C TYR A 124 -2.76 -3.43 9.53
N VAL A 125 -2.65 -3.20 8.21
CA VAL A 125 -2.34 -4.26 7.25
C VAL A 125 -1.12 -3.84 6.46
N LEU A 126 -0.07 -4.64 6.53
CA LEU A 126 1.22 -4.36 5.94
C LEU A 126 1.60 -5.49 4.99
N THR A 127 1.85 -5.17 3.73
CA THR A 127 2.29 -6.16 2.76
C THR A 127 3.54 -5.70 2.02
N PHE A 128 4.36 -6.64 1.61
CA PHE A 128 5.57 -6.40 0.83
C PHE A 128 5.94 -7.63 0.00
N LEU A 129 6.74 -7.42 -1.05
CA LEU A 129 7.17 -8.48 -1.95
C LEU A 129 8.02 -9.53 -1.22
N LYS A 130 7.64 -10.81 -1.31
CA LYS A 130 8.40 -11.95 -0.77
C LYS A 130 9.84 -11.99 -1.25
N LYS A 131 10.07 -11.59 -2.51
CA LYS A 131 11.38 -11.61 -3.16
C LYS A 131 12.23 -10.36 -2.89
N SER A 132 11.74 -9.43 -2.07
CA SER A 132 12.52 -8.24 -1.73
C SER A 132 13.81 -8.62 -1.00
N ALA A 133 14.92 -8.03 -1.43
CA ALA A 133 16.21 -8.13 -0.71
C ALA A 133 16.14 -7.56 0.72
N LYS A 134 15.15 -6.72 1.00
CA LYS A 134 14.90 -6.11 2.32
C LYS A 134 13.96 -6.93 3.21
N ARG A 135 13.54 -8.11 2.77
CA ARG A 135 12.55 -8.95 3.46
C ARG A 135 12.84 -9.14 4.94
N GLU A 136 14.04 -9.58 5.29
CA GLU A 136 14.40 -9.85 6.69
C GLU A 136 14.36 -8.58 7.54
N THR A 137 14.82 -7.47 7.01
CA THR A 137 14.77 -6.16 7.66
C THR A 137 13.33 -5.70 7.90
N ILE A 138 12.47 -5.84 6.90
CA ILE A 138 11.05 -5.48 7.00
C ILE A 138 10.35 -6.33 8.06
N VAL A 139 10.51 -7.65 8.01
CA VAL A 139 9.90 -8.58 8.99
C VAL A 139 10.35 -8.25 10.40
N ARG A 140 11.64 -7.98 10.59
CA ARG A 140 12.19 -7.61 11.91
C ARG A 140 11.50 -6.37 12.46
N PHE A 141 11.46 -5.27 11.70
CA PHE A 141 10.84 -4.03 12.16
C PHE A 141 9.33 -4.15 12.37
N ILE A 142 8.62 -4.90 11.53
CA ILE A 142 7.20 -5.16 11.77
C ILE A 142 7.00 -5.87 13.14
N LYS A 143 7.80 -6.88 13.42
CA LYS A 143 7.73 -7.62 14.70
C LYS A 143 8.15 -6.80 15.92
N GLU A 144 9.06 -5.86 15.75
CA GLU A 144 9.49 -4.95 16.82
C GLU A 144 8.47 -3.85 17.12
N ILE A 145 7.79 -3.32 16.10
CA ILE A 145 6.92 -2.14 16.20
C ILE A 145 5.45 -2.52 16.45
N PHE A 146 4.98 -3.64 15.90
CA PHE A 146 3.57 -4.03 15.92
C PHE A 146 3.34 -5.33 16.68
N THR A 147 2.12 -5.47 17.21
CA THR A 147 1.62 -6.77 17.68
C THR A 147 0.98 -7.50 16.50
N ILE A 148 1.54 -8.63 16.09
CA ILE A 148 1.07 -9.41 14.95
C ILE A 148 -0.11 -10.29 15.37
N GLU A 149 -1.25 -10.11 14.71
CA GLU A 149 -2.44 -10.93 14.90
C GLU A 149 -2.47 -12.09 13.90
N LYS A 150 -2.02 -11.85 12.68
CA LYS A 150 -2.00 -12.84 11.60
C LYS A 150 -0.90 -12.55 10.60
N GLU A 151 -0.23 -13.58 10.16
CA GLU A 151 0.72 -13.58 9.05
C GLU A 151 0.20 -14.50 7.96
N MET A 152 0.24 -14.07 6.71
CA MET A 152 -0.20 -14.85 5.56
C MET A 152 0.77 -14.62 4.39
N GLU A 153 0.83 -15.60 3.52
CA GLU A 153 1.46 -15.45 2.21
C GLU A 153 0.41 -15.56 1.11
N GLU A 154 0.51 -14.72 0.11
CA GLU A 154 -0.18 -14.89 -1.16
C GLU A 154 0.87 -15.12 -2.27
N GLU A 155 0.47 -15.05 -3.53
CA GLU A 155 1.35 -15.39 -4.66
C GLU A 155 2.68 -14.65 -4.63
N LYS A 156 2.68 -13.33 -4.41
CA LYS A 156 3.86 -12.45 -4.47
C LYS A 156 4.25 -11.79 -3.16
N ASP A 157 3.29 -11.59 -2.25
CA ASP A 157 3.48 -10.82 -1.03
C ASP A 157 3.37 -11.66 0.24
N ILE A 158 4.01 -11.14 1.29
CA ILE A 158 3.72 -11.51 2.67
C ILE A 158 2.82 -10.43 3.25
N LEU A 159 1.77 -10.85 3.95
CA LEU A 159 0.78 -9.97 4.57
C LEU A 159 0.81 -10.11 6.08
N PHE A 160 0.89 -8.99 6.77
CA PHE A 160 0.79 -8.90 8.22
C PHE A 160 -0.46 -8.11 8.61
N PHE A 161 -1.30 -8.74 9.42
CA PHE A 161 -2.42 -8.08 10.10
C PHE A 161 -1.98 -7.80 11.52
N CYS A 162 -1.98 -6.54 11.92
CA CYS A 162 -1.34 -6.08 13.15
C CYS A 162 -2.25 -5.15 13.96
N ARG A 163 -1.85 -5.05 15.22
CA ARG A 163 -2.36 -4.08 16.16
C ARG A 163 -1.26 -3.17 16.67
#